data_e9fb974cebeb8115effe95c6a80f7480
#
_entry.id   e9fb974cebeb8115effe95c6a80f7480
#
_cell.length_a   1.000
_cell.length_b   1.000
_cell.length_c   1.000
_cell.angle_alpha   90.00
_cell.angle_beta   90.00
_cell.angle_gamma   90.00
#
_symmetry.space_group_name_H-M   'P 1'
#
loop_
_entity.id
_entity.type
_entity.pdbx_description
1 polymer ?
#
loop_
_entity_poly.entity_id
_entity_poly.type
_entity_poly.pdbx_seq_one_letter_code
_entity_poly.pdbx_strand_id
1 'polypeptide(L)'
;MAMTQFFFESEYLRGNTYVDVILPDLPGRLTPEQFYRSGVKYPVLWLLHGTHGDASDWQRRTCIEHYACERNVIVVMPTAQNSNYSNWENYAIGYNMYDFVLKELMPIIYGWFPASDKREDNYIAGLSMGGRGTMKFAFNHPELFHKAAILSACPVDYSKLSPDNPNPVLNTTNYRMKNILDNAGGLEKFLNSYENLWKICEEKGPKGELCDLMFAVGTEDTLIYENMKVFKQHMDALGFHPYYYLEEGYRHEWRFWNLAIEKALDWMGLEKTGDSKF
;
A
#
# COMPACT_ATOMS: atom_id res chain seq x y z
N MET A 1 1.54 14.94 19.00
CA MET A 1 1.09 13.79 18.20
C MET A 1 -0.31 13.37 18.62
N ALA A 2 -1.18 13.14 17.68
CA ALA A 2 -2.46 12.53 17.96
C ALA A 2 -2.61 11.25 17.13
N MET A 3 -2.92 10.16 17.79
CA MET A 3 -3.28 8.91 17.16
C MET A 3 -4.67 8.51 17.63
N THR A 4 -5.49 8.03 16.71
CA THR A 4 -6.79 7.45 17.03
C THR A 4 -6.93 6.08 16.40
N GLN A 5 -7.57 5.18 17.13
CA GLN A 5 -8.07 3.93 16.62
C GLN A 5 -9.60 3.98 16.65
N PHE A 6 -10.23 3.76 15.53
CA PHE A 6 -11.68 3.73 15.49
C PHE A 6 -12.19 2.41 14.99
N PHE A 7 -13.24 1.94 15.65
CA PHE A 7 -13.93 0.69 15.36
C PHE A 7 -15.27 1.02 14.73
N PHE A 8 -15.65 0.28 13.71
CA PHE A 8 -16.96 0.42 13.08
C PHE A 8 -17.37 -0.86 12.36
N GLU A 9 -18.66 -0.99 12.12
CA GLU A 9 -19.23 -2.05 11.31
C GLU A 9 -19.12 -1.65 9.83
N SER A 10 -18.44 -2.49 9.05
CA SER A 10 -18.22 -2.25 7.63
C SER A 10 -19.24 -2.99 6.77
N GLU A 11 -19.81 -2.27 5.83
CA GLU A 11 -20.71 -2.83 4.81
C GLU A 11 -19.98 -3.78 3.86
N TYR A 12 -18.73 -3.46 3.49
CA TYR A 12 -17.95 -4.27 2.55
C TYR A 12 -17.25 -5.46 3.19
N LEU A 13 -16.86 -5.35 4.47
CA LEU A 13 -16.22 -6.46 5.20
C LEU A 13 -17.25 -7.34 5.91
N ARG A 14 -18.52 -6.94 5.93
CA ARG A 14 -19.61 -7.66 6.60
C ARG A 14 -19.33 -7.97 8.07
N GLY A 15 -18.74 -7.00 8.78
CA GLY A 15 -18.40 -7.15 10.18
C GLY A 15 -17.61 -5.98 10.73
N ASN A 16 -17.32 -6.04 12.03
CA ASN A 16 -16.54 -5.01 12.69
C ASN A 16 -15.07 -5.04 12.21
N THR A 17 -14.55 -3.85 11.97
CA THR A 17 -13.13 -3.63 11.68
C THR A 17 -12.59 -2.46 12.48
N TYR A 18 -11.28 -2.28 12.44
CA TYR A 18 -10.65 -1.10 13.03
C TYR A 18 -9.53 -0.57 12.14
N VAL A 19 -9.31 0.73 12.28
CA VAL A 19 -8.32 1.50 11.51
C VAL A 19 -7.57 2.39 12.49
N ASP A 20 -6.25 2.39 12.38
CA ASP A 20 -5.39 3.31 13.11
C ASP A 20 -5.09 4.53 12.23
N VAL A 21 -5.22 5.72 12.81
CA VAL A 21 -4.96 6.98 12.11
C VAL A 21 -4.02 7.86 12.93
N ILE A 22 -2.88 8.20 12.34
CA ILE A 22 -1.96 9.20 12.88
C ILE A 22 -2.37 10.56 12.30
N LEU A 23 -2.44 11.57 13.17
CA LEU A 23 -2.85 12.92 12.81
C LEU A 23 -1.69 13.91 13.03
N PRO A 24 -1.64 15.01 12.26
CA PRO A 24 -0.65 16.07 12.42
C PRO A 24 -0.59 16.61 13.85
N ASP A 25 0.58 17.02 14.27
CA ASP A 25 0.83 17.54 15.59
C ASP A 25 0.47 19.04 15.66
N LEU A 26 0.03 19.48 16.83
CA LEU A 26 -0.17 20.91 17.12
C LEU A 26 1.21 21.60 17.19
N PRO A 27 1.56 22.50 16.25
CA PRO A 27 2.81 23.24 16.30
C PRO A 27 2.89 24.12 17.56
N GLY A 28 4.08 24.23 18.16
CA GLY A 28 4.29 25.02 19.39
C GLY A 28 3.96 26.50 19.23
N ARG A 29 3.90 27.02 18.01
CA ARG A 29 3.58 28.40 17.65
C ARG A 29 2.08 28.71 17.56
N LEU A 30 1.21 27.70 17.57
CA LEU A 30 -0.23 27.84 17.43
C LEU A 30 -0.96 27.51 18.73
N THR A 31 -2.08 28.18 18.99
CA THR A 31 -3.01 27.74 20.01
C THR A 31 -3.88 26.58 19.51
N PRO A 32 -4.46 25.74 20.40
CA PRO A 32 -5.38 24.70 19.99
C PRO A 32 -6.54 25.20 19.11
N GLU A 33 -7.09 26.38 19.44
CA GLU A 33 -8.18 26.95 18.65
C GLU A 33 -7.73 27.33 17.23
N GLN A 34 -6.57 27.96 17.10
CA GLN A 34 -6.00 28.31 15.79
C GLN A 34 -5.73 27.05 14.93
N PHE A 35 -5.24 25.99 15.55
CA PHE A 35 -4.91 24.75 14.83
C PHE A 35 -6.16 23.95 14.45
N TYR A 36 -6.99 23.57 15.42
CA TYR A 36 -8.12 22.67 15.18
C TYR A 36 -9.29 23.32 14.42
N ARG A 37 -9.36 24.66 14.37
CA ARG A 37 -10.36 25.40 13.60
C ARG A 37 -9.81 26.05 12.33
N SER A 38 -8.58 25.73 11.96
CA SER A 38 -7.91 26.34 10.79
C SER A 38 -8.59 26.05 9.45
N GLY A 39 -9.31 24.96 9.35
CA GLY A 39 -9.83 24.45 8.07
C GLY A 39 -8.75 23.88 7.15
N VAL A 40 -7.49 23.82 7.59
CA VAL A 40 -6.38 23.25 6.81
C VAL A 40 -6.64 21.77 6.57
N LYS A 41 -6.42 21.32 5.33
CA LYS A 41 -6.39 19.91 4.94
C LYS A 41 -4.96 19.44 4.78
N TYR A 42 -4.70 18.22 5.21
CA TYR A 42 -3.37 17.63 5.23
C TYR A 42 -3.24 16.50 4.19
N PRO A 43 -2.04 16.27 3.64
CA PRO A 43 -1.79 15.11 2.79
C PRO A 43 -2.04 13.80 3.54
N VAL A 44 -2.36 12.75 2.79
CA VAL A 44 -2.72 11.44 3.33
C VAL A 44 -1.77 10.37 2.79
N LEU A 45 -1.22 9.57 3.68
CA LEU A 45 -0.53 8.32 3.38
C LEU A 45 -1.43 7.13 3.75
N TRP A 46 -1.86 6.38 2.77
CA TRP A 46 -2.51 5.08 2.94
C TRP A 46 -1.44 4.02 3.12
N LEU A 47 -1.31 3.45 4.34
CA LEU A 47 -0.17 2.60 4.71
C LEU A 47 -0.62 1.18 5.03
N LEU A 48 -0.26 0.24 4.17
CA LEU A 48 -0.79 -1.11 4.12
C LEU A 48 0.16 -2.13 4.77
N HIS A 49 -0.36 -2.93 5.71
CA HIS A 49 0.41 -3.97 6.41
C HIS A 49 0.63 -5.24 5.57
N GLY A 50 1.57 -6.08 5.99
CA GLY A 50 1.89 -7.37 5.37
C GLY A 50 1.00 -8.53 5.84
N THR A 51 1.33 -9.73 5.35
CA THR A 51 0.68 -10.97 5.79
C THR A 51 0.85 -11.16 7.30
N HIS A 52 -0.19 -11.65 7.98
CA HIS A 52 -0.30 -11.84 9.45
C HIS A 52 -0.31 -10.55 10.28
N GLY A 53 -0.34 -9.40 9.63
CA GLY A 53 -0.39 -8.11 10.30
C GLY A 53 -1.80 -7.56 10.50
N ASP A 54 -1.85 -6.38 11.10
CA ASP A 54 -3.04 -5.57 11.29
C ASP A 54 -2.69 -4.06 11.27
N ALA A 55 -3.66 -3.21 11.57
CA ALA A 55 -3.48 -1.76 11.60
C ALA A 55 -2.31 -1.29 12.50
N SER A 56 -2.01 -2.02 13.57
CA SER A 56 -1.00 -1.65 14.57
C SER A 56 0.45 -1.95 14.16
N ASP A 57 0.67 -2.76 13.12
CA ASP A 57 2.01 -3.28 12.80
C ASP A 57 3.03 -2.18 12.49
N TRP A 58 2.65 -1.23 11.67
CA TRP A 58 3.53 -0.14 11.28
C TRP A 58 3.96 0.71 12.47
N GLN A 59 3.01 1.05 13.34
CA GLN A 59 3.28 1.85 14.53
C GLN A 59 4.16 1.09 15.55
N ARG A 60 3.87 -0.19 15.78
CA ARG A 60 4.60 -0.99 16.78
C ARG A 60 6.02 -1.38 16.37
N ARG A 61 6.33 -1.34 15.09
CA ARG A 61 7.56 -1.92 14.53
C ARG A 61 8.44 -0.92 13.78
N THR A 62 7.96 0.32 13.63
CA THR A 62 8.68 1.39 12.93
C THR A 62 8.56 2.73 13.66
N CYS A 63 9.25 3.74 13.16
CA CYS A 63 9.12 5.11 13.63
C CYS A 63 8.08 5.92 12.81
N ILE A 64 7.09 5.27 12.21
CA ILE A 64 6.13 5.94 11.29
C ILE A 64 5.40 7.11 11.95
N GLU A 65 5.06 7.01 13.24
CA GLU A 65 4.41 8.09 13.97
C GLU A 65 5.28 9.34 14.03
N HIS A 66 6.57 9.16 14.31
CA HIS A 66 7.55 10.24 14.30
C HIS A 66 7.72 10.84 12.90
N TYR A 67 7.90 10.00 11.89
CA TYR A 67 8.06 10.43 10.50
C TYR A 67 6.85 11.21 9.97
N ALA A 68 5.65 10.78 10.33
CA ALA A 68 4.40 11.45 9.97
C ALA A 68 4.28 12.85 10.61
N CYS A 69 4.66 12.96 11.89
CA CYS A 69 4.59 14.20 12.61
C CYS A 69 5.57 15.27 12.11
N GLU A 70 6.79 14.83 11.75
CA GLU A 70 7.77 15.75 11.15
C GLU A 70 7.29 16.38 9.83
N ARG A 71 6.38 15.69 9.13
CA ARG A 71 5.91 16.03 7.78
C ARG A 71 4.47 16.53 7.72
N ASN A 72 3.79 16.59 8.84
CA ASN A 72 2.37 16.97 8.92
C ASN A 72 1.47 16.14 7.97
N VAL A 73 1.70 14.83 7.88
CA VAL A 73 0.94 13.90 7.06
C VAL A 73 -0.01 13.06 7.91
N ILE A 74 -1.24 12.87 7.45
CA ILE A 74 -2.17 11.89 8.02
C ILE A 74 -1.77 10.50 7.53
N VAL A 75 -1.59 9.53 8.43
CA VAL A 75 -1.30 8.14 8.05
C VAL A 75 -2.50 7.27 8.41
N VAL A 76 -3.06 6.58 7.42
CA VAL A 76 -4.22 5.70 7.57
C VAL A 76 -3.78 4.25 7.43
N MET A 77 -3.95 3.46 8.46
CA MET A 77 -3.52 2.07 8.56
C MET A 77 -4.73 1.16 8.78
N PRO A 78 -5.31 0.58 7.72
CA PRO A 78 -6.44 -0.34 7.86
C PRO A 78 -6.00 -1.75 8.29
N THR A 79 -6.91 -2.49 8.95
CA THR A 79 -6.76 -3.91 9.19
C THR A 79 -7.32 -4.71 8.01
N ALA A 80 -6.46 -5.40 7.27
CA ALA A 80 -6.83 -6.14 6.07
C ALA A 80 -6.79 -7.67 6.26
N GLN A 81 -6.40 -8.15 7.44
CA GLN A 81 -6.17 -9.57 7.68
C GLN A 81 -5.23 -10.18 6.60
N ASN A 82 -5.51 -11.40 6.14
CA ASN A 82 -4.77 -12.04 5.05
C ASN A 82 -5.52 -12.00 3.70
N SER A 83 -6.31 -10.95 3.47
CA SER A 83 -7.17 -10.79 2.30
C SER A 83 -6.44 -10.54 0.98
N ASN A 84 -5.12 -10.32 1.02
CA ASN A 84 -4.36 -9.87 -0.15
C ASN A 84 -4.86 -8.53 -0.73
N TYR A 85 -5.62 -7.76 0.07
CA TYR A 85 -6.33 -6.54 -0.37
C TYR A 85 -7.22 -6.78 -1.61
N SER A 86 -7.84 -7.97 -1.66
CA SER A 86 -8.77 -8.39 -2.71
C SER A 86 -10.19 -8.45 -2.17
N ASN A 87 -11.16 -8.49 -3.08
CA ASN A 87 -12.53 -8.84 -2.73
C ASN A 87 -12.67 -10.37 -2.65
N TRP A 88 -13.26 -10.84 -1.56
CA TRP A 88 -13.54 -12.25 -1.28
C TRP A 88 -15.04 -12.46 -1.11
N GLU A 89 -15.76 -12.43 -2.22
CA GLU A 89 -17.24 -12.52 -2.20
C GLU A 89 -17.74 -13.87 -1.70
N ASN A 90 -16.98 -14.94 -1.93
CA ASN A 90 -17.34 -16.31 -1.53
C ASN A 90 -16.79 -16.71 -0.15
N TYR A 91 -16.18 -15.81 0.60
CA TYR A 91 -15.72 -16.08 1.95
C TYR A 91 -16.83 -15.75 2.96
N ALA A 92 -17.35 -16.78 3.65
CA ALA A 92 -18.46 -16.63 4.62
C ALA A 92 -19.65 -15.85 4.03
N ILE A 93 -19.86 -14.62 4.50
CA ILE A 93 -20.90 -13.70 3.99
C ILE A 93 -20.31 -12.56 3.14
N GLY A 94 -19.02 -12.68 2.76
CA GLY A 94 -18.26 -11.69 2.01
C GLY A 94 -17.19 -11.00 2.84
N TYR A 95 -16.04 -10.68 2.21
CA TYR A 95 -14.96 -9.88 2.79
C TYR A 95 -14.29 -9.09 1.68
N ASN A 96 -14.86 -7.95 1.30
CA ASN A 96 -14.48 -7.20 0.10
C ASN A 96 -13.51 -6.08 0.43
N MET A 97 -12.27 -6.44 0.74
CA MET A 97 -11.23 -5.50 1.21
C MET A 97 -10.81 -4.47 0.16
N TYR A 98 -10.83 -4.82 -1.11
CA TYR A 98 -10.53 -3.87 -2.18
C TYR A 98 -11.58 -2.76 -2.23
N ASP A 99 -12.85 -3.13 -2.26
CA ASP A 99 -13.97 -2.19 -2.27
C ASP A 99 -14.09 -1.41 -0.95
N PHE A 100 -13.81 -2.06 0.18
CA PHE A 100 -13.77 -1.42 1.49
C PHE A 100 -12.84 -0.19 1.49
N VAL A 101 -11.60 -0.34 1.03
CA VAL A 101 -10.66 0.78 1.01
C VAL A 101 -11.16 1.92 0.14
N LEU A 102 -11.61 1.61 -1.08
CA LEU A 102 -11.97 2.63 -2.08
C LEU A 102 -13.33 3.27 -1.81
N LYS A 103 -14.33 2.45 -1.44
CA LYS A 103 -15.75 2.88 -1.44
C LYS A 103 -16.30 3.20 -0.04
N GLU A 104 -15.57 2.79 1.01
CA GLU A 104 -16.01 3.03 2.38
C GLU A 104 -14.94 3.77 3.19
N LEU A 105 -13.72 3.25 3.29
CA LEU A 105 -12.70 3.85 4.13
C LEU A 105 -12.24 5.23 3.63
N MET A 106 -11.94 5.38 2.34
CA MET A 106 -11.54 6.69 1.80
C MET A 106 -12.63 7.76 2.03
N PRO A 107 -13.91 7.52 1.74
CA PRO A 107 -14.97 8.47 2.09
C PRO A 107 -15.05 8.80 3.59
N ILE A 108 -14.88 7.82 4.48
CA ILE A 108 -14.86 8.04 5.94
C ILE A 108 -13.71 8.99 6.32
N ILE A 109 -12.52 8.72 5.83
CA ILE A 109 -11.32 9.52 6.15
C ILE A 109 -11.46 10.96 5.66
N TYR A 110 -11.91 11.16 4.44
CA TYR A 110 -12.13 12.53 3.91
C TYR A 110 -13.26 13.29 4.59
N GLY A 111 -14.28 12.56 5.05
CA GLY A 111 -15.44 13.14 5.73
C GLY A 111 -15.22 13.48 7.20
N TRP A 112 -14.46 12.66 7.94
CA TRP A 112 -14.30 12.80 9.39
C TRP A 112 -13.01 13.49 9.81
N PHE A 113 -11.97 13.44 8.97
CA PHE A 113 -10.66 13.97 9.31
C PHE A 113 -10.31 15.20 8.44
N PRO A 114 -9.33 16.02 8.84
CA PRO A 114 -8.85 17.14 8.03
C PRO A 114 -7.95 16.62 6.87
N ALA A 115 -8.37 15.57 6.21
CA ALA A 115 -7.68 14.92 5.12
C ALA A 115 -7.99 15.61 3.78
N SER A 116 -6.97 15.78 2.92
CA SER A 116 -7.15 16.27 1.57
C SER A 116 -7.59 15.12 0.66
N ASP A 117 -8.62 15.34 -0.15
CA ASP A 117 -9.11 14.42 -1.16
C ASP A 117 -8.50 14.66 -2.55
N LYS A 118 -7.58 15.60 -2.67
CA LYS A 118 -6.90 15.90 -3.93
C LYS A 118 -5.86 14.84 -4.24
N ARG A 119 -5.76 14.43 -5.51
CA ARG A 119 -4.79 13.44 -5.99
C ARG A 119 -3.36 13.76 -5.56
N GLU A 120 -2.93 15.00 -5.72
CA GLU A 120 -1.58 15.48 -5.41
C GLU A 120 -1.19 15.37 -3.94
N ASP A 121 -2.17 15.26 -3.04
CA ASP A 121 -2.00 15.14 -1.60
C ASP A 121 -2.19 13.69 -1.11
N ASN A 122 -2.47 12.75 -2.01
CA ASN A 122 -2.72 11.35 -1.65
C ASN A 122 -1.58 10.43 -2.10
N TYR A 123 -1.05 9.70 -1.14
CA TYR A 123 0.07 8.78 -1.28
C TYR A 123 -0.34 7.41 -0.76
N ILE A 124 0.22 6.35 -1.35
CA ILE A 124 -0.02 4.99 -0.87
C ILE A 124 1.28 4.23 -0.75
N ALA A 125 1.44 3.47 0.32
CA ALA A 125 2.59 2.60 0.52
C ALA A 125 2.18 1.31 1.25
N GLY A 126 3.00 0.27 1.12
CA GLY A 126 2.78 -0.97 1.85
C GLY A 126 3.91 -1.96 1.66
N LEU A 127 4.02 -2.89 2.61
CA LEU A 127 5.03 -3.94 2.60
C LEU A 127 4.46 -5.30 2.23
N SER A 128 5.21 -6.11 1.47
CA SER A 128 4.86 -7.51 1.20
C SER A 128 3.44 -7.66 0.63
N MET A 129 2.50 -8.27 1.35
CA MET A 129 1.08 -8.31 0.99
C MET A 129 0.50 -6.89 0.81
N GLY A 130 0.85 -5.95 1.69
CA GLY A 130 0.47 -4.54 1.56
C GLY A 130 1.10 -3.87 0.35
N GLY A 131 2.32 -4.26 -0.05
CA GLY A 131 2.93 -3.84 -1.30
C GLY A 131 2.14 -4.30 -2.53
N ARG A 132 1.57 -5.52 -2.49
CA ARG A 132 0.60 -5.96 -3.51
C ARG A 132 -0.67 -5.13 -3.49
N GLY A 133 -1.21 -4.83 -2.31
CA GLY A 133 -2.34 -3.93 -2.16
C GLY A 133 -2.05 -2.56 -2.76
N THR A 134 -0.88 -1.98 -2.44
CA THR A 134 -0.41 -0.72 -3.00
C THR A 134 -0.43 -0.72 -4.53
N MET A 135 0.12 -1.76 -5.15
CA MET A 135 0.08 -1.90 -6.61
C MET A 135 -1.35 -2.03 -7.15
N LYS A 136 -2.21 -2.82 -6.49
CA LYS A 136 -3.62 -2.97 -6.91
C LYS A 136 -4.34 -1.63 -6.96
N PHE A 137 -4.22 -0.84 -5.91
CA PHE A 137 -4.85 0.47 -5.86
C PHE A 137 -4.21 1.44 -6.84
N ALA A 138 -2.89 1.60 -6.82
CA ALA A 138 -2.20 2.58 -7.63
C ALA A 138 -2.25 2.30 -9.14
N PHE A 139 -2.25 1.03 -9.57
CA PHE A 139 -2.27 0.68 -10.99
C PHE A 139 -3.68 0.73 -11.59
N ASN A 140 -4.69 0.39 -10.79
CA ASN A 140 -6.07 0.42 -11.25
C ASN A 140 -6.71 1.80 -11.08
N HIS A 141 -6.24 2.60 -10.11
CA HIS A 141 -6.76 3.92 -9.78
C HIS A 141 -5.64 4.98 -9.73
N PRO A 142 -4.89 5.20 -10.81
CA PRO A 142 -3.81 6.18 -10.84
C PRO A 142 -4.31 7.62 -10.64
N GLU A 143 -5.61 7.85 -10.85
CA GLU A 143 -6.27 9.13 -10.62
C GLU A 143 -6.42 9.48 -9.13
N LEU A 144 -6.32 8.51 -8.23
CA LEU A 144 -6.47 8.72 -6.79
C LEU A 144 -5.16 9.06 -6.08
N PHE A 145 -4.02 8.68 -6.66
CA PHE A 145 -2.73 8.78 -5.97
C PHE A 145 -1.71 9.59 -6.76
N HIS A 146 -0.98 10.44 -6.06
CA HIS A 146 0.17 11.15 -6.61
C HIS A 146 1.34 10.21 -6.82
N LYS A 147 1.73 9.49 -5.75
CA LYS A 147 2.84 8.53 -5.76
C LYS A 147 2.52 7.28 -4.94
N ALA A 148 3.16 6.16 -5.33
CA ALA A 148 2.99 4.88 -4.65
C ALA A 148 4.35 4.23 -4.36
N ALA A 149 4.58 3.80 -3.10
CA ALA A 149 5.80 3.10 -2.69
C ALA A 149 5.51 1.63 -2.34
N ILE A 150 6.13 0.74 -3.08
CA ILE A 150 5.96 -0.71 -3.02
C ILE A 150 7.19 -1.31 -2.32
N LEU A 151 7.01 -1.79 -1.07
CA LEU A 151 8.11 -2.29 -0.25
C LEU A 151 8.08 -3.82 -0.21
N SER A 152 9.18 -4.45 -0.56
CA SER A 152 9.34 -5.91 -0.61
C SER A 152 8.17 -6.61 -1.32
N ALA A 153 7.79 -6.09 -2.48
CA ALA A 153 6.81 -6.67 -3.40
C ALA A 153 7.09 -6.20 -4.83
N CYS A 154 6.69 -6.98 -5.81
CA CYS A 154 6.71 -6.59 -7.22
C CYS A 154 5.63 -7.36 -7.98
N PRO A 155 5.24 -6.90 -9.18
CA PRO A 155 4.41 -7.69 -10.08
C PRO A 155 5.08 -9.01 -10.43
N VAL A 156 4.26 -10.04 -10.68
CA VAL A 156 4.70 -11.37 -11.05
C VAL A 156 4.11 -11.71 -12.42
N ASP A 157 4.95 -12.26 -13.31
CA ASP A 157 4.53 -12.69 -14.64
C ASP A 157 3.68 -13.96 -14.55
N TYR A 158 2.36 -13.79 -14.52
CA TYR A 158 1.40 -14.87 -14.42
C TYR A 158 1.24 -15.68 -15.72
N SER A 159 1.90 -15.32 -16.82
CA SER A 159 1.98 -16.20 -18.00
C SER A 159 2.72 -17.53 -17.70
N LYS A 160 3.51 -17.54 -16.61
CA LYS A 160 4.29 -18.69 -16.12
C LYS A 160 3.53 -19.56 -15.11
N LEU A 161 2.24 -19.29 -14.86
CA LEU A 161 1.43 -20.14 -13.99
C LEU A 161 1.35 -21.58 -14.53
N SER A 162 1.74 -22.55 -13.70
CA SER A 162 1.60 -23.97 -14.01
C SER A 162 1.50 -24.82 -12.74
N PRO A 163 0.98 -26.06 -12.82
CA PRO A 163 0.93 -26.98 -11.68
C PRO A 163 2.31 -27.37 -11.14
N ASP A 164 3.32 -27.36 -12.01
CA ASP A 164 4.68 -27.83 -11.71
C ASP A 164 5.67 -26.68 -11.45
N ASN A 165 5.20 -25.43 -11.41
CA ASN A 165 6.09 -24.31 -11.17
C ASN A 165 6.68 -24.37 -9.76
N PRO A 166 8.02 -24.31 -9.58
CA PRO A 166 8.65 -24.39 -8.27
C PRO A 166 8.39 -23.15 -7.40
N ASN A 167 8.03 -22.02 -8.01
CA ASN A 167 7.68 -20.82 -7.27
C ASN A 167 6.22 -20.92 -6.77
N PRO A 168 5.98 -20.90 -5.44
CA PRO A 168 4.64 -21.06 -4.87
C PRO A 168 3.61 -20.01 -5.37
N VAL A 169 4.04 -18.82 -5.75
CA VAL A 169 3.13 -17.78 -6.29
C VAL A 169 2.79 -17.96 -7.77
N LEU A 170 3.46 -18.89 -8.43
CA LEU A 170 3.22 -19.28 -9.82
C LEU A 170 2.74 -20.75 -9.94
N ASN A 171 2.58 -21.45 -8.82
CA ASN A 171 2.13 -22.83 -8.78
C ASN A 171 0.62 -22.90 -8.54
N THR A 172 -0.13 -23.36 -9.54
CA THR A 172 -1.60 -23.43 -9.49
C THR A 172 -2.13 -24.48 -8.52
N THR A 173 -1.28 -25.43 -8.06
CA THR A 173 -1.64 -26.43 -7.03
C THR A 173 -1.33 -25.95 -5.61
N ASN A 174 -0.54 -24.87 -5.46
CA ASN A 174 -0.34 -24.26 -4.16
C ASN A 174 -1.67 -23.73 -3.61
N TYR A 175 -2.00 -24.08 -2.37
CA TYR A 175 -3.30 -23.76 -1.76
C TYR A 175 -3.65 -22.28 -1.82
N ARG A 176 -2.67 -21.39 -1.65
CA ARG A 176 -2.88 -19.94 -1.68
C ARG A 176 -3.24 -19.48 -3.09
N MET A 177 -2.48 -19.89 -4.10
CA MET A 177 -2.77 -19.55 -5.50
C MET A 177 -4.09 -20.15 -5.95
N LYS A 178 -4.34 -21.41 -5.58
CA LYS A 178 -5.62 -22.07 -5.89
C LYS A 178 -6.80 -21.27 -5.35
N ASN A 179 -6.75 -20.83 -4.08
CA ASN A 179 -7.82 -20.03 -3.49
C ASN A 179 -8.01 -18.68 -4.20
N ILE A 180 -6.91 -18.02 -4.62
CA ILE A 180 -6.98 -16.78 -5.38
C ILE A 180 -7.65 -17.01 -6.74
N LEU A 181 -7.29 -18.07 -7.45
CA LEU A 181 -7.90 -18.40 -8.74
C LEU A 181 -9.37 -18.79 -8.60
N ASP A 182 -9.72 -19.59 -7.60
CA ASP A 182 -11.10 -19.98 -7.31
C ASP A 182 -11.97 -18.75 -6.98
N ASN A 183 -11.42 -17.83 -6.15
CA ASN A 183 -12.11 -16.59 -5.82
C ASN A 183 -12.32 -15.67 -7.03
N ALA A 184 -11.36 -15.62 -7.94
CA ALA A 184 -11.47 -14.86 -9.19
C ALA A 184 -12.45 -15.50 -10.19
N GLY A 185 -12.91 -16.72 -9.95
CA GLY A 185 -13.77 -17.47 -10.85
C GLY A 185 -13.02 -18.18 -11.98
N GLY A 186 -11.76 -18.53 -11.72
CA GLY A 186 -10.88 -19.29 -12.60
C GLY A 186 -9.73 -18.48 -13.21
N LEU A 187 -8.80 -19.19 -13.84
CA LEU A 187 -7.55 -18.64 -14.37
C LEU A 187 -7.79 -17.52 -15.40
N GLU A 188 -8.69 -17.74 -16.35
CA GLU A 188 -8.95 -16.75 -17.42
C GLU A 188 -9.47 -15.42 -16.85
N LYS A 189 -10.42 -15.48 -15.91
CA LYS A 189 -10.94 -14.28 -15.24
C LYS A 189 -9.86 -13.58 -14.42
N PHE A 190 -9.04 -14.36 -13.70
CA PHE A 190 -7.92 -13.83 -12.95
C PHE A 190 -6.94 -13.06 -13.84
N LEU A 191 -6.52 -13.64 -14.96
CA LEU A 191 -5.57 -13.03 -15.90
C LEU A 191 -6.10 -11.74 -16.56
N ASN A 192 -7.42 -11.57 -16.62
CA ASN A 192 -8.08 -10.38 -17.18
C ASN A 192 -8.68 -9.45 -16.12
N SER A 193 -8.33 -9.64 -14.85
CA SER A 193 -8.83 -8.83 -13.73
C SER A 193 -7.80 -7.80 -13.25
N TYR A 194 -8.22 -6.97 -12.30
CA TYR A 194 -7.38 -6.01 -11.56
C TYR A 194 -6.25 -6.68 -10.76
N GLU A 195 -6.25 -7.99 -10.64
CA GLU A 195 -5.23 -8.78 -9.95
C GLU A 195 -3.96 -9.00 -10.79
N ASN A 196 -4.04 -8.89 -12.11
CA ASN A 196 -2.91 -9.12 -13.00
C ASN A 196 -2.05 -7.85 -13.15
N LEU A 197 -1.32 -7.55 -12.08
CA LEU A 197 -0.52 -6.33 -11.96
C LEU A 197 0.63 -6.26 -12.99
N TRP A 198 1.17 -7.41 -13.41
CA TRP A 198 2.18 -7.45 -14.46
C TRP A 198 1.62 -6.89 -15.77
N LYS A 199 0.51 -7.44 -16.23
CA LYS A 199 -0.17 -7.01 -17.47
C LYS A 199 -0.56 -5.54 -17.42
N ILE A 200 -1.13 -5.08 -16.30
CA ILE A 200 -1.53 -3.67 -16.13
C ILE A 200 -0.31 -2.75 -16.23
N CYS A 201 0.81 -3.15 -15.62
CA CYS A 201 2.05 -2.37 -15.66
C CYS A 201 2.65 -2.31 -17.07
N GLU A 202 2.64 -3.43 -17.82
CA GLU A 202 3.05 -3.46 -19.23
C GLU A 202 2.21 -2.55 -20.12
N GLU A 203 0.90 -2.55 -19.90
CA GLU A 203 -0.05 -1.79 -20.72
C GLU A 203 -0.04 -0.30 -20.44
N LYS A 204 0.09 0.09 -19.18
CA LYS A 204 -0.04 1.48 -18.72
C LYS A 204 1.29 2.19 -18.49
N GLY A 205 2.31 1.47 -17.98
CA GLY A 205 3.59 2.06 -17.59
C GLY A 205 4.28 2.83 -18.73
N PRO A 206 4.53 2.21 -19.90
CA PRO A 206 5.18 2.89 -21.03
C PRO A 206 4.40 4.08 -21.60
N LYS A 207 3.10 4.14 -21.31
CA LYS A 207 2.24 5.26 -21.77
C LYS A 207 2.17 6.42 -20.78
N GLY A 208 2.79 6.28 -19.59
CA GLY A 208 2.68 7.28 -18.53
C GLY A 208 1.28 7.38 -17.90
N GLU A 209 0.50 6.30 -17.95
CA GLU A 209 -0.87 6.22 -17.39
C GLU A 209 -0.90 5.76 -15.93
N LEU A 210 0.26 5.55 -15.30
CA LEU A 210 0.40 5.24 -13.87
C LEU A 210 0.81 6.50 -13.10
N CYS A 211 0.57 6.51 -11.79
CA CYS A 211 1.22 7.47 -10.91
C CYS A 211 2.72 7.17 -10.79
N ASP A 212 3.47 8.06 -10.16
CA ASP A 212 4.89 7.79 -9.89
C ASP A 212 5.04 6.58 -8.95
N LEU A 213 5.93 5.65 -9.31
CA LEU A 213 6.14 4.41 -8.59
C LEU A 213 7.56 4.31 -8.03
N MET A 214 7.65 3.89 -6.75
CA MET A 214 8.88 3.45 -6.12
C MET A 214 8.78 1.97 -5.75
N PHE A 215 9.77 1.18 -6.16
CA PHE A 215 9.94 -0.20 -5.72
C PHE A 215 11.16 -0.30 -4.80
N ALA A 216 10.96 -0.78 -3.57
CA ALA A 216 12.02 -0.93 -2.61
C ALA A 216 12.18 -2.38 -2.16
N VAL A 217 13.42 -2.90 -2.13
CA VAL A 217 13.71 -4.25 -1.67
C VAL A 217 15.13 -4.35 -1.13
N GLY A 218 15.32 -5.15 -0.08
CA GLY A 218 16.65 -5.53 0.40
C GLY A 218 17.29 -6.58 -0.50
N THR A 219 18.59 -6.50 -0.73
CA THR A 219 19.30 -7.41 -1.64
C THR A 219 19.37 -8.87 -1.14
N GLU A 220 19.14 -9.09 0.18
CA GLU A 220 19.04 -10.41 0.79
C GLU A 220 17.58 -10.89 0.99
N ASP A 221 16.60 -10.17 0.45
CA ASP A 221 15.19 -10.60 0.43
C ASP A 221 15.00 -11.74 -0.57
N THR A 222 15.19 -12.97 -0.13
CA THR A 222 15.10 -14.18 -0.95
C THR A 222 13.71 -14.44 -1.53
N LEU A 223 12.67 -13.76 -1.03
CA LEU A 223 11.30 -13.91 -1.51
C LEU A 223 11.02 -13.02 -2.72
N ILE A 224 11.65 -11.84 -2.79
CA ILE A 224 11.26 -10.79 -3.73
C ILE A 224 12.40 -10.35 -4.64
N TYR A 225 13.64 -10.35 -4.19
CA TYR A 225 14.74 -9.71 -4.90
C TYR A 225 14.96 -10.24 -6.33
N GLU A 226 14.92 -11.58 -6.51
CA GLU A 226 15.09 -12.17 -7.84
C GLU A 226 13.92 -11.81 -8.78
N ASN A 227 12.69 -11.85 -8.28
CA ASN A 227 11.53 -11.41 -9.05
C ASN A 227 11.59 -9.93 -9.40
N MET A 228 12.10 -9.09 -8.49
CA MET A 228 12.30 -7.66 -8.73
C MET A 228 13.30 -7.39 -9.85
N LYS A 229 14.39 -8.15 -9.94
CA LYS A 229 15.37 -8.03 -11.03
C LYS A 229 14.73 -8.38 -12.40
N VAL A 230 13.96 -9.46 -12.43
CA VAL A 230 13.24 -9.87 -13.65
C VAL A 230 12.23 -8.81 -14.07
N PHE A 231 11.43 -8.31 -13.12
CA PHE A 231 10.46 -7.24 -13.37
C PHE A 231 11.14 -5.97 -13.88
N LYS A 232 12.21 -5.51 -13.18
CA LYS A 232 12.98 -4.33 -13.58
C LYS A 232 13.51 -4.45 -15.00
N GLN A 233 14.17 -5.56 -15.32
CA GLN A 233 14.74 -5.79 -16.66
C GLN A 233 13.65 -5.75 -17.75
N HIS A 234 12.50 -6.32 -17.45
CA HIS A 234 11.37 -6.33 -18.39
C HIS A 234 10.80 -4.91 -18.60
N MET A 235 10.58 -4.15 -17.53
CA MET A 235 10.07 -2.78 -17.62
C MET A 235 11.06 -1.83 -18.30
N ASP A 236 12.35 -1.97 -18.01
CA ASP A 236 13.40 -1.20 -18.70
C ASP A 236 13.39 -1.46 -20.23
N ALA A 237 13.17 -2.71 -20.66
CA ALA A 237 13.08 -3.06 -22.08
C ALA A 237 11.82 -2.45 -22.76
N LEU A 238 10.78 -2.16 -22.00
CA LEU A 238 9.56 -1.49 -22.47
C LEU A 238 9.67 0.04 -22.42
N GLY A 239 10.77 0.58 -21.92
CA GLY A 239 10.96 2.02 -21.75
C GLY A 239 10.22 2.62 -20.55
N PHE A 240 9.84 1.79 -19.58
CA PHE A 240 9.22 2.22 -18.33
C PHE A 240 10.22 2.11 -17.18
N HIS A 241 10.52 3.23 -16.52
CA HIS A 241 11.59 3.33 -15.52
C HIS A 241 11.07 3.89 -14.19
N PRO A 242 10.34 3.11 -13.38
CA PRO A 242 10.02 3.51 -12.02
C PRO A 242 11.28 3.65 -11.17
N TYR A 243 11.17 4.35 -10.04
CA TYR A 243 12.30 4.47 -9.12
C TYR A 243 12.52 3.15 -8.36
N TYR A 244 13.75 2.65 -8.34
CA TYR A 244 14.14 1.46 -7.61
C TYR A 244 15.10 1.81 -6.46
N TYR A 245 14.71 1.47 -5.23
CA TYR A 245 15.54 1.56 -4.03
C TYR A 245 15.97 0.16 -3.60
N LEU A 246 17.21 -0.19 -3.87
CA LEU A 246 17.79 -1.50 -3.54
C LEU A 246 18.81 -1.31 -2.41
N GLU A 247 18.53 -1.87 -1.23
CA GLU A 247 19.39 -1.69 -0.04
C GLU A 247 20.17 -2.97 0.26
N GLU A 248 21.48 -2.86 0.36
CA GLU A 248 22.38 -3.99 0.59
C GLU A 248 22.24 -4.57 1.98
N GLY A 249 22.27 -5.91 2.10
CA GLY A 249 22.31 -6.64 3.38
C GLY A 249 20.99 -6.75 4.11
N TYR A 250 19.89 -6.22 3.57
CA TYR A 250 18.57 -6.34 4.17
C TYR A 250 17.76 -7.49 3.59
N ARG A 251 16.94 -8.10 4.46
CA ARG A 251 16.05 -9.22 4.15
C ARG A 251 14.60 -8.76 4.10
N HIS A 252 13.66 -9.72 4.03
CA HIS A 252 12.22 -9.50 4.19
C HIS A 252 11.88 -9.23 5.65
N GLU A 253 12.17 -8.02 6.15
CA GLU A 253 12.19 -7.72 7.57
C GLU A 253 11.82 -6.28 7.92
N TRP A 254 11.35 -6.08 9.16
CA TRP A 254 10.92 -4.78 9.68
C TRP A 254 12.03 -3.73 9.76
N ARG A 255 13.29 -4.12 9.94
CA ARG A 255 14.42 -3.17 9.90
C ARG A 255 14.52 -2.50 8.53
N PHE A 256 14.36 -3.29 7.46
CA PHE A 256 14.31 -2.76 6.11
C PHE A 256 13.10 -1.85 5.91
N TRP A 257 11.90 -2.30 6.31
CA TRP A 257 10.69 -1.54 6.07
C TRP A 257 10.63 -0.23 6.84
N ASN A 258 11.22 -0.15 8.05
CA ASN A 258 11.39 1.12 8.76
C ASN A 258 12.28 2.10 8.01
N LEU A 259 13.41 1.64 7.46
CA LEU A 259 14.28 2.46 6.62
C LEU A 259 13.59 2.86 5.31
N ALA A 260 12.97 1.90 4.65
CA ALA A 260 12.36 2.10 3.33
C ALA A 260 11.15 3.05 3.37
N ILE A 261 10.35 3.04 4.44
CA ILE A 261 9.22 3.98 4.56
C ILE A 261 9.70 5.42 4.77
N GLU A 262 10.76 5.66 5.54
CA GLU A 262 11.33 6.99 5.66
C GLU A 262 11.84 7.50 4.31
N LYS A 263 12.58 6.64 3.56
CA LYS A 263 13.04 6.95 2.19
C LYS A 263 11.88 7.20 1.22
N ALA A 264 10.79 6.45 1.38
CA ALA A 264 9.59 6.65 0.56
C ALA A 264 8.94 8.01 0.82
N LEU A 265 8.82 8.43 2.07
CA LEU A 265 8.28 9.75 2.44
C LEU A 265 9.13 10.88 1.84
N ASP A 266 10.47 10.77 1.88
CA ASP A 266 11.38 11.74 1.26
C ASP A 266 11.20 11.75 -0.27
N TRP A 267 11.14 10.58 -0.91
CA TRP A 267 10.91 10.45 -2.35
C TRP A 267 9.53 10.97 -2.78
N MET A 268 8.52 10.82 -1.95
CA MET A 268 7.19 11.39 -2.17
C MET A 268 7.21 12.92 -2.17
N GLY A 269 8.25 13.54 -1.63
CA GLY A 269 8.35 15.01 -1.50
C GLY A 269 7.61 15.54 -0.27
N LEU A 270 7.35 14.67 0.70
CA LEU A 270 6.78 15.06 1.98
C LEU A 270 7.91 15.60 2.86
N GLU A 271 8.12 16.91 2.78
CA GLU A 271 9.23 17.59 3.47
C GLU A 271 8.98 17.68 4.98
N LYS A 272 10.09 17.65 5.74
CA LYS A 272 10.06 17.92 7.18
C LYS A 272 9.77 19.40 7.40
N THR A 273 8.68 19.71 8.07
CA THR A 273 8.19 21.08 8.24
C THR A 273 8.91 21.84 9.37
N GLY A 274 9.62 21.13 10.24
CA GLY A 274 10.21 21.71 11.45
C GLY A 274 9.18 22.14 12.51
N ASP A 275 7.92 21.84 12.30
CA ASP A 275 6.81 22.18 13.21
C ASP A 275 6.64 21.16 14.34
N SER A 276 7.29 19.99 14.26
CA SER A 276 7.27 18.99 15.33
C SER A 276 7.84 19.55 16.63
N LYS A 277 7.25 19.16 17.75
CA LYS A 277 7.72 19.56 19.08
C LYS A 277 8.97 18.83 19.55
N PHE A 278 9.38 17.76 18.84
CA PHE A 278 10.47 16.87 19.22
C PHE A 278 11.40 16.59 18.05
#